data_012b7d7739cc7a446bb8f190ad81539e
#
_entry.id   012b7d7739cc7a446bb8f190ad81539e
#
_cell.length_a   1.000
_cell.length_b   1.000
_cell.length_c   1.000
_cell.angle_alpha   90.00
_cell.angle_beta   90.00
_cell.angle_gamma   90.00
#
_symmetry.space_group_name_H-M   'P 1'
#
loop_
_entity.id
_entity.type
_entity.pdbx_description
1 polymer ?
#
loop_
_entity_poly.entity_id
_entity_poly.type
_entity_poly.pdbx_seq_one_letter_code
_entity_poly.pdbx_strand_id
1 'polypeptide(L)'
;MRQIISRSDIAEGTTKLTVSGDFDGDRRADTAAMYGYDDGSVALFTFRSTPDGGFEEPVKSWNTKPGQWTFKNVKQIVAGDFNGDGRADLAAMYGYDDGSVALFTFLAEPDGTFRKETKSWNTKPGQWDVNNVQIAAGDFDGNGRADIAAFYGYADARAALFTFLSEADGTFRQETKSWNAPANSWWGRSMKIVAGDFDGNGRADIGAMYGYGDGSVALFTFRSNPDGSFETPVKSWNAKPGEWNAADIQILAGDYNGDGRADMATFYSYGKSALFTFKSEPNGAFQAPVRSWSVPAV
;
A
#
# COMPACT_ATOMS: atom_id res chain seq x y z
N MET A 1 -30.56 -4.76 9.89
CA MET A 1 -30.45 -4.67 11.37
C MET A 1 -28.98 -4.38 11.65
N ARG A 2 -28.61 -3.12 11.94
CA ARG A 2 -27.21 -2.77 12.29
C ARG A 2 -26.85 -3.52 13.57
N GLN A 3 -25.81 -4.34 13.53
CA GLN A 3 -25.30 -5.01 14.70
C GLN A 3 -24.58 -3.95 15.56
N ILE A 4 -25.14 -3.62 16.71
CA ILE A 4 -24.51 -2.71 17.67
C ILE A 4 -23.25 -3.43 18.20
N ILE A 5 -22.09 -2.89 17.82
CA ILE A 5 -20.80 -3.42 18.25
C ILE A 5 -20.57 -2.98 19.69
N SER A 6 -20.25 -3.91 20.57
CA SER A 6 -19.79 -3.51 21.90
C SER A 6 -18.37 -2.94 21.79
N ARG A 7 -18.03 -1.93 22.59
CA ARG A 7 -16.66 -1.39 22.66
C ARG A 7 -15.62 -2.46 23.01
N SER A 8 -16.03 -3.57 23.64
CA SER A 8 -15.20 -4.74 23.90
C SER A 8 -14.71 -5.44 22.64
N ASP A 9 -15.52 -5.50 21.57
CA ASP A 9 -15.14 -6.21 20.33
C ASP A 9 -13.90 -5.60 19.65
N ILE A 10 -13.69 -4.28 19.78
CA ILE A 10 -12.51 -3.57 19.24
C ILE A 10 -11.33 -3.62 20.22
N ALA A 11 -11.60 -3.61 21.53
CA ALA A 11 -10.58 -3.61 22.57
C ALA A 11 -9.85 -4.95 22.73
N GLU A 12 -10.48 -6.07 22.33
CA GLU A 12 -9.94 -7.43 22.47
C GLU A 12 -9.06 -7.86 21.29
N GLY A 13 -9.09 -7.13 20.14
CA GLY A 13 -8.22 -7.38 19.00
C GLY A 13 -6.81 -6.85 19.26
N THR A 14 -5.84 -7.75 19.40
CA THR A 14 -4.45 -7.39 19.78
C THR A 14 -3.58 -6.98 18.61
N THR A 15 -3.91 -7.39 17.37
CA THR A 15 -3.14 -7.13 16.14
C THR A 15 -4.04 -6.51 15.09
N LYS A 16 -3.56 -5.47 14.41
CA LYS A 16 -4.36 -4.76 13.39
C LYS A 16 -3.52 -4.28 12.22
N LEU A 17 -4.14 -4.27 11.04
CA LEU A 17 -3.69 -3.56 9.84
C LEU A 17 -4.72 -2.47 9.54
N THR A 18 -4.27 -1.29 9.16
CA THR A 18 -5.14 -0.13 8.88
C THR A 18 -4.83 0.47 7.53
N VAL A 19 -5.87 0.94 6.85
CA VAL A 19 -5.77 1.74 5.61
C VAL A 19 -6.81 2.85 5.64
N SER A 20 -6.58 3.90 4.85
CA SER A 20 -7.55 4.98 4.64
C SER A 20 -8.01 4.99 3.19
N GLY A 21 -9.28 5.35 2.97
CA GLY A 21 -9.91 5.51 1.68
C GLY A 21 -11.32 6.06 1.85
N ASP A 22 -11.90 6.63 0.82
CA ASP A 22 -13.31 7.04 0.81
C ASP A 22 -14.18 5.80 0.55
N PHE A 23 -14.56 5.08 1.63
CA PHE A 23 -15.25 3.79 1.52
C PHE A 23 -16.78 3.91 1.32
N ASP A 24 -17.38 5.08 1.53
CA ASP A 24 -18.81 5.32 1.32
C ASP A 24 -19.13 6.26 0.14
N GLY A 25 -18.11 6.86 -0.49
CA GLY A 25 -18.22 7.69 -1.68
C GLY A 25 -18.61 9.13 -1.39
N ASP A 26 -18.41 9.60 -0.15
CA ASP A 26 -18.80 10.96 0.25
C ASP A 26 -17.66 11.99 0.08
N ARG A 27 -16.52 11.58 -0.49
CA ARG A 27 -15.29 12.35 -0.76
C ARG A 27 -14.49 12.73 0.50
N ARG A 28 -14.72 12.04 1.59
CA ARG A 28 -13.89 12.14 2.78
C ARG A 28 -13.17 10.83 2.99
N ALA A 29 -11.95 10.89 3.48
CA ALA A 29 -11.22 9.68 3.79
C ALA A 29 -11.76 9.07 5.10
N ASP A 30 -12.14 7.81 5.01
CA ASP A 30 -12.49 6.94 6.13
C ASP A 30 -11.28 6.11 6.56
N THR A 31 -11.44 5.30 7.59
CA THR A 31 -10.44 4.32 8.02
C THR A 31 -11.06 2.92 8.07
N ALA A 32 -10.38 1.95 7.45
CA ALA A 32 -10.66 0.54 7.62
C ALA A 32 -9.57 -0.12 8.48
N ALA A 33 -9.97 -1.00 9.40
CA ALA A 33 -9.06 -1.73 10.27
C ALA A 33 -9.42 -3.22 10.29
N MET A 34 -8.44 -4.06 9.93
CA MET A 34 -8.55 -5.51 10.03
C MET A 34 -7.93 -5.99 11.33
N TYR A 35 -8.70 -6.70 12.13
CA TYR A 35 -8.32 -7.21 13.45
C TYR A 35 -8.21 -8.72 13.47
N GLY A 36 -7.17 -9.24 14.16
CA GLY A 36 -7.07 -10.63 14.54
C GLY A 36 -7.42 -10.81 16.02
N TYR A 37 -8.21 -11.81 16.33
CA TYR A 37 -8.66 -12.15 17.68
C TYR A 37 -7.97 -13.41 18.21
N ASP A 38 -7.93 -13.55 19.54
CA ASP A 38 -7.30 -14.70 20.22
C ASP A 38 -8.03 -16.02 19.94
N ASP A 39 -9.33 -15.96 19.61
CA ASP A 39 -10.10 -17.14 19.18
C ASP A 39 -9.76 -17.60 17.76
N GLY A 40 -8.87 -16.88 17.06
CA GLY A 40 -8.46 -17.14 15.70
C GLY A 40 -9.44 -16.64 14.62
N SER A 41 -10.45 -15.85 14.99
CA SER A 41 -11.28 -15.13 14.02
C SER A 41 -10.59 -13.85 13.53
N VAL A 42 -11.05 -13.33 12.40
CA VAL A 42 -10.59 -12.06 11.81
C VAL A 42 -11.81 -11.21 11.51
N ALA A 43 -11.75 -9.92 11.77
CA ALA A 43 -12.80 -8.98 11.42
C ALA A 43 -12.25 -7.71 10.77
N LEU A 44 -13.08 -7.11 9.91
CA LEU A 44 -12.83 -5.83 9.26
C LEU A 44 -13.85 -4.82 9.78
N PHE A 45 -13.36 -3.70 10.29
CA PHE A 45 -14.16 -2.58 10.77
C PHE A 45 -13.95 -1.37 9.88
N THR A 46 -15.02 -0.62 9.65
CA THR A 46 -14.98 0.66 8.96
C THR A 46 -15.37 1.77 9.95
N PHE A 47 -14.57 2.82 9.98
CA PHE A 47 -14.75 4.05 10.74
C PHE A 47 -15.01 5.15 9.71
N ARG A 48 -16.28 5.56 9.52
CA ARG A 48 -16.63 6.63 8.59
C ARG A 48 -16.32 7.98 9.20
N SER A 49 -15.70 8.85 8.42
CA SER A 49 -15.37 10.20 8.85
C SER A 49 -16.63 11.09 8.86
N THR A 50 -16.64 12.09 9.72
CA THR A 50 -17.70 13.08 9.82
C THR A 50 -17.24 14.45 9.29
N PRO A 51 -18.15 15.34 8.84
CA PRO A 51 -17.79 16.65 8.31
C PRO A 51 -17.03 17.56 9.27
N ASP A 52 -17.09 17.32 10.56
CA ASP A 52 -16.35 18.02 11.61
C ASP A 52 -14.96 17.43 11.89
N GLY A 53 -14.55 16.41 11.12
CA GLY A 53 -13.23 15.77 11.22
C GLY A 53 -13.15 14.67 12.29
N GLY A 54 -14.29 14.25 12.85
CA GLY A 54 -14.39 13.09 13.73
C GLY A 54 -14.63 11.79 12.95
N PHE A 55 -14.99 10.73 13.70
CA PHE A 55 -15.42 9.46 13.13
C PHE A 55 -16.72 9.00 13.78
N GLU A 56 -17.60 8.37 13.01
CA GLU A 56 -18.77 7.68 13.50
C GLU A 56 -18.36 6.43 14.33
N GLU A 57 -19.34 5.88 15.08
CA GLU A 57 -19.11 4.57 15.70
C GLU A 57 -18.81 3.53 14.62
N PRO A 58 -17.79 2.67 14.84
CA PRO A 58 -17.34 1.74 13.79
C PRO A 58 -18.39 0.70 13.45
N VAL A 59 -18.39 0.28 12.19
CA VAL A 59 -19.23 -0.81 11.69
C VAL A 59 -18.35 -2.04 11.46
N LYS A 60 -18.74 -3.20 12.00
CA LYS A 60 -18.11 -4.49 11.64
C LYS A 60 -18.61 -4.87 10.25
N SER A 61 -17.83 -4.58 9.22
CA SER A 61 -18.20 -4.74 7.82
C SER A 61 -18.08 -6.19 7.36
N TRP A 62 -17.13 -6.94 7.93
CA TRP A 62 -16.86 -8.31 7.57
C TRP A 62 -16.22 -9.06 8.74
N ASN A 63 -16.44 -10.37 8.83
CA ASN A 63 -15.76 -11.22 9.79
C ASN A 63 -15.75 -12.70 9.38
N THR A 64 -14.81 -13.44 9.95
CA THR A 64 -14.68 -14.90 9.79
C THR A 64 -15.05 -15.64 11.05
N LYS A 65 -15.30 -16.95 10.90
CA LYS A 65 -15.26 -17.88 12.03
C LYS A 65 -13.82 -18.26 12.34
N PRO A 66 -13.51 -18.69 13.59
CA PRO A 66 -12.21 -19.25 13.92
C PRO A 66 -11.78 -20.33 12.91
N GLY A 67 -10.52 -20.25 12.45
CA GLY A 67 -9.94 -21.21 11.51
C GLY A 67 -10.26 -20.99 10.02
N GLN A 68 -11.13 -20.04 9.65
CA GLN A 68 -11.37 -19.71 8.24
C GLN A 68 -10.25 -18.81 7.65
N TRP A 69 -9.80 -17.86 8.44
CA TRP A 69 -8.66 -16.99 8.16
C TRP A 69 -7.71 -17.02 9.35
N THR A 70 -6.42 -16.77 9.10
CA THR A 70 -5.43 -16.57 10.15
C THR A 70 -4.84 -15.18 9.97
N PHE A 71 -5.01 -14.28 10.94
CA PHE A 71 -4.58 -12.89 10.81
C PHE A 71 -3.09 -12.75 10.47
N LYS A 72 -2.20 -13.55 11.08
CA LYS A 72 -0.76 -13.56 10.79
C LYS A 72 -0.43 -13.80 9.31
N ASN A 73 -1.37 -14.39 8.57
CA ASN A 73 -1.25 -14.72 7.14
C ASN A 73 -1.68 -13.55 6.25
N VAL A 74 -2.42 -12.57 6.77
CA VAL A 74 -2.66 -11.29 6.10
C VAL A 74 -1.39 -10.44 6.23
N LYS A 75 -0.67 -10.24 5.14
CA LYS A 75 0.63 -9.56 5.16
C LYS A 75 0.51 -8.07 4.93
N GLN A 76 -0.38 -7.67 4.04
CA GLN A 76 -0.61 -6.27 3.70
C GLN A 76 -2.07 -6.08 3.29
N ILE A 77 -2.59 -4.90 3.55
CA ILE A 77 -3.85 -4.41 2.99
C ILE A 77 -3.60 -3.06 2.32
N VAL A 78 -4.29 -2.80 1.22
CA VAL A 78 -4.26 -1.53 0.49
C VAL A 78 -5.67 -1.14 0.11
N ALA A 79 -5.91 0.17 -0.08
CA ALA A 79 -7.19 0.71 -0.50
C ALA A 79 -7.07 1.34 -1.90
N GLY A 80 -8.13 1.22 -2.70
CA GLY A 80 -8.25 1.83 -4.02
C GLY A 80 -9.61 1.49 -4.63
N ASP A 81 -10.11 2.32 -5.51
CA ASP A 81 -11.35 2.06 -6.25
C ASP A 81 -11.07 1.02 -7.35
N PHE A 82 -11.16 -0.29 -7.01
CA PHE A 82 -10.79 -1.37 -7.93
C PHE A 82 -11.88 -1.69 -8.96
N ASN A 83 -13.12 -1.23 -8.75
CA ASN A 83 -14.22 -1.47 -9.67
C ASN A 83 -14.67 -0.22 -10.47
N GLY A 84 -14.16 0.97 -10.12
CA GLY A 84 -14.47 2.24 -10.79
C GLY A 84 -15.83 2.83 -10.39
N ASP A 85 -16.34 2.52 -9.20
CA ASP A 85 -17.64 3.00 -8.75
C ASP A 85 -17.57 4.28 -7.91
N GLY A 86 -16.36 4.84 -7.73
CA GLY A 86 -16.10 6.08 -7.00
C GLY A 86 -15.91 5.89 -5.49
N ARG A 87 -15.92 4.64 -5.00
CA ARG A 87 -15.60 4.30 -3.62
C ARG A 87 -14.29 3.53 -3.55
N ALA A 88 -13.52 3.78 -2.51
CA ALA A 88 -12.36 2.94 -2.25
C ALA A 88 -12.81 1.55 -1.78
N ASP A 89 -12.24 0.52 -2.37
CA ASP A 89 -12.32 -0.88 -1.98
C ASP A 89 -11.08 -1.26 -1.17
N LEU A 90 -11.00 -2.49 -0.68
CA LEU A 90 -9.84 -3.01 0.03
C LEU A 90 -9.31 -4.26 -0.67
N ALA A 91 -7.99 -4.33 -0.83
CA ALA A 91 -7.31 -5.56 -1.23
C ALA A 91 -6.38 -6.06 -0.13
N ALA A 92 -6.34 -7.38 0.08
CA ALA A 92 -5.52 -8.06 1.08
C ALA A 92 -4.60 -9.10 0.45
N MET A 93 -3.30 -8.99 0.69
CA MET A 93 -2.31 -10.01 0.32
C MET A 93 -2.22 -11.05 1.44
N TYR A 94 -2.50 -12.31 1.12
CA TYR A 94 -2.61 -13.43 2.06
C TYR A 94 -1.64 -14.56 1.70
N GLY A 95 -0.82 -14.98 2.66
CA GLY A 95 0.08 -16.13 2.49
C GLY A 95 -0.44 -17.34 3.25
N TYR A 96 -0.71 -18.42 2.53
CA TYR A 96 -1.15 -19.69 3.15
C TYR A 96 0.01 -20.46 3.76
N ASP A 97 -0.31 -21.33 4.72
CA ASP A 97 0.70 -22.18 5.40
C ASP A 97 1.32 -23.23 4.44
N ASP A 98 0.66 -23.55 3.32
CA ASP A 98 1.21 -24.40 2.25
C ASP A 98 2.20 -23.69 1.33
N GLY A 99 2.45 -22.38 1.55
CA GLY A 99 3.33 -21.55 0.74
C GLY A 99 2.69 -20.99 -0.53
N SER A 100 1.37 -21.16 -0.72
CA SER A 100 0.65 -20.42 -1.76
C SER A 100 0.32 -19.00 -1.29
N VAL A 101 0.09 -18.09 -2.23
CA VAL A 101 -0.24 -16.69 -1.97
C VAL A 101 -1.51 -16.33 -2.71
N ALA A 102 -2.36 -15.52 -2.11
CA ALA A 102 -3.58 -15.02 -2.74
C ALA A 102 -3.76 -13.51 -2.53
N LEU A 103 -4.45 -12.90 -3.47
CA LEU A 103 -4.98 -11.55 -3.37
C LEU A 103 -6.50 -11.63 -3.25
N PHE A 104 -7.03 -11.05 -2.18
CA PHE A 104 -8.47 -10.95 -1.94
C PHE A 104 -8.92 -9.52 -2.10
N THR A 105 -10.09 -9.32 -2.68
CA THR A 105 -10.74 -8.02 -2.83
C THR A 105 -12.01 -7.98 -2.00
N PHE A 106 -12.25 -6.87 -1.33
CA PHE A 106 -13.45 -6.55 -0.58
C PHE A 106 -14.05 -5.28 -1.18
N LEU A 107 -15.14 -5.39 -1.92
CA LEU A 107 -15.79 -4.25 -2.55
C LEU A 107 -16.62 -3.48 -1.53
N ALA A 108 -16.48 -2.15 -1.54
CA ALA A 108 -17.21 -1.26 -0.64
C ALA A 108 -18.66 -1.08 -1.09
N GLU A 109 -19.56 -0.99 -0.12
CA GLU A 109 -20.98 -0.64 -0.33
C GLU A 109 -21.24 0.84 0.03
N PRO A 110 -22.31 1.45 -0.48
CA PRO A 110 -22.62 2.87 -0.21
C PRO A 110 -22.79 3.23 1.27
N ASP A 111 -22.95 2.25 2.16
CA ASP A 111 -23.04 2.47 3.60
C ASP A 111 -21.67 2.33 4.31
N GLY A 112 -20.58 2.21 3.54
CA GLY A 112 -19.20 2.05 4.04
C GLY A 112 -18.90 0.65 4.56
N THR A 113 -19.80 -0.32 4.39
CA THR A 113 -19.48 -1.74 4.66
C THR A 113 -18.80 -2.40 3.46
N PHE A 114 -18.25 -3.59 3.67
CA PHE A 114 -17.62 -4.36 2.60
C PHE A 114 -18.43 -5.62 2.27
N ARG A 115 -18.50 -5.95 0.98
CA ARG A 115 -19.01 -7.24 0.52
C ARG A 115 -18.15 -8.38 1.03
N LYS A 116 -18.67 -9.59 0.93
CA LYS A 116 -17.86 -10.77 1.14
C LYS A 116 -16.67 -10.76 0.19
N GLU A 117 -15.51 -11.17 0.71
CA GLU A 117 -14.26 -11.22 -0.04
C GLU A 117 -14.33 -12.08 -1.30
N THR A 118 -13.72 -11.61 -2.37
CA THR A 118 -13.47 -12.37 -3.60
C THR A 118 -11.99 -12.71 -3.67
N LYS A 119 -11.65 -13.99 -3.90
CA LYS A 119 -10.28 -14.37 -4.22
C LYS A 119 -10.01 -14.00 -5.68
N SER A 120 -9.38 -12.84 -5.87
CA SER A 120 -9.16 -12.26 -7.20
C SER A 120 -7.97 -12.87 -7.92
N TRP A 121 -7.01 -13.42 -7.17
CA TRP A 121 -5.81 -14.07 -7.72
C TRP A 121 -5.18 -15.02 -6.70
N ASN A 122 -4.47 -16.06 -7.19
CA ASN A 122 -3.66 -16.91 -6.33
C ASN A 122 -2.55 -17.64 -7.08
N THR A 123 -1.53 -18.08 -6.34
CA THR A 123 -0.42 -18.89 -6.82
C THR A 123 -0.54 -20.34 -6.39
N LYS A 124 0.27 -21.22 -7.01
CA LYS A 124 0.60 -22.53 -6.44
C LYS A 124 1.63 -22.39 -5.32
N PRO A 125 1.72 -23.37 -4.40
CA PRO A 125 2.79 -23.40 -3.40
C PRO A 125 4.18 -23.24 -4.01
N GLY A 126 5.00 -22.36 -3.40
CA GLY A 126 6.39 -22.15 -3.80
C GLY A 126 6.62 -21.26 -5.03
N GLN A 127 5.56 -20.76 -5.69
CA GLN A 127 5.73 -19.81 -6.79
C GLN A 127 6.09 -18.40 -6.30
N TRP A 128 5.50 -17.97 -5.18
CA TRP A 128 5.75 -16.69 -4.53
C TRP A 128 6.04 -16.92 -3.04
N ASP A 129 6.93 -16.12 -2.47
CA ASP A 129 7.09 -15.98 -1.03
C ASP A 129 6.46 -14.65 -0.61
N VAL A 130 5.35 -14.72 0.10
CA VAL A 130 4.59 -13.54 0.52
C VAL A 130 5.41 -12.57 1.39
N ASN A 131 6.48 -13.04 2.06
CA ASN A 131 7.36 -12.20 2.87
C ASN A 131 8.34 -11.35 2.03
N ASN A 132 8.45 -11.65 0.74
CA ASN A 132 9.29 -10.93 -0.22
C ASN A 132 8.47 -10.00 -1.13
N VAL A 133 7.18 -9.80 -0.84
CA VAL A 133 6.26 -8.95 -1.61
C VAL A 133 5.95 -7.67 -0.85
N GLN A 134 5.90 -6.55 -1.55
CA GLN A 134 5.25 -5.31 -1.11
C GLN A 134 4.25 -4.90 -2.17
N ILE A 135 3.04 -4.49 -1.74
CA ILE A 135 2.00 -4.04 -2.67
C ILE A 135 1.67 -2.57 -2.47
N ALA A 136 1.29 -1.91 -3.56
CA ALA A 136 0.74 -0.57 -3.58
C ALA A 136 -0.44 -0.52 -4.56
N ALA A 137 -1.45 0.29 -4.25
CA ALA A 137 -2.61 0.49 -5.11
C ALA A 137 -2.54 1.85 -5.81
N GLY A 138 -2.91 1.89 -7.08
CA GLY A 138 -2.98 3.09 -7.89
C GLY A 138 -3.48 2.78 -9.30
N ASP A 139 -4.01 3.75 -10.01
CA ASP A 139 -4.42 3.62 -11.40
C ASP A 139 -3.17 3.67 -12.30
N PHE A 140 -2.56 2.49 -12.58
CA PHE A 140 -1.28 2.43 -13.31
C PHE A 140 -1.45 2.44 -14.83
N ASP A 141 -2.63 2.15 -15.36
CA ASP A 141 -2.90 2.20 -16.80
C ASP A 141 -3.72 3.44 -17.24
N GLY A 142 -4.22 4.23 -16.27
CA GLY A 142 -4.96 5.47 -16.51
C GLY A 142 -6.42 5.25 -16.92
N ASN A 143 -7.00 4.10 -16.56
CA ASN A 143 -8.37 3.74 -16.93
C ASN A 143 -9.44 4.22 -15.93
N GLY A 144 -9.04 4.89 -14.85
CA GLY A 144 -9.90 5.40 -13.79
C GLY A 144 -10.22 4.39 -12.68
N ARG A 145 -9.63 3.19 -12.72
CA ARG A 145 -9.70 2.19 -11.64
C ARG A 145 -8.34 2.00 -11.02
N ALA A 146 -8.32 1.78 -9.72
CA ALA A 146 -7.08 1.40 -9.06
C ALA A 146 -6.68 -0.04 -9.42
N ASP A 147 -5.39 -0.24 -9.63
CA ASP A 147 -4.71 -1.52 -9.88
C ASP A 147 -3.83 -1.85 -8.67
N ILE A 148 -3.17 -3.01 -8.70
CA ILE A 148 -2.15 -3.38 -7.72
C ILE A 148 -0.79 -3.51 -8.42
N ALA A 149 0.21 -2.80 -7.92
CA ALA A 149 1.62 -3.08 -8.19
C ALA A 149 2.21 -3.91 -7.04
N ALA A 150 2.90 -5.00 -7.37
CA ALA A 150 3.62 -5.82 -6.41
C ALA A 150 5.12 -5.80 -6.71
N PHE A 151 5.90 -5.24 -5.80
CA PHE A 151 7.36 -5.34 -5.82
C PHE A 151 7.77 -6.66 -5.18
N TYR A 152 8.47 -7.52 -5.94
CA TYR A 152 8.94 -8.83 -5.52
C TYR A 152 10.45 -8.88 -5.47
N GLY A 153 11.02 -9.20 -4.31
CA GLY A 153 12.45 -9.40 -4.13
C GLY A 153 12.82 -10.89 -4.14
N TYR A 154 13.68 -11.30 -5.07
CA TYR A 154 14.19 -12.68 -5.15
C TYR A 154 15.39 -12.90 -4.24
N ALA A 155 15.66 -14.16 -3.88
CA ALA A 155 16.76 -14.54 -3.00
C ALA A 155 18.15 -14.25 -3.60
N ASP A 156 18.27 -14.16 -4.91
CA ASP A 156 19.50 -13.86 -5.64
C ASP A 156 19.69 -12.36 -5.94
N ALA A 157 19.00 -11.49 -5.19
CA ALA A 157 19.01 -10.05 -5.35
C ALA A 157 18.55 -9.57 -6.73
N ARG A 158 17.72 -10.34 -7.42
CA ARG A 158 16.83 -9.84 -8.45
C ARG A 158 15.63 -9.17 -7.80
N ALA A 159 15.01 -8.28 -8.54
CA ALA A 159 13.71 -7.73 -8.17
C ALA A 159 12.82 -7.61 -9.42
N ALA A 160 11.51 -7.61 -9.22
CA ALA A 160 10.55 -7.36 -10.27
C ALA A 160 9.37 -6.56 -9.74
N LEU A 161 8.76 -5.76 -10.60
CA LEU A 161 7.42 -5.25 -10.42
C LEU A 161 6.46 -6.11 -11.23
N PHE A 162 5.38 -6.50 -10.61
CA PHE A 162 4.24 -7.13 -11.25
C PHE A 162 3.05 -6.20 -11.15
N THR A 163 2.27 -6.10 -12.20
CA THR A 163 1.02 -5.32 -12.21
C THR A 163 -0.16 -6.26 -12.34
N PHE A 164 -1.15 -6.06 -11.52
CA PHE A 164 -2.45 -6.70 -11.53
C PHE A 164 -3.46 -5.65 -11.95
N LEU A 165 -3.84 -5.61 -13.22
CA LEU A 165 -4.83 -4.66 -13.73
C LEU A 165 -6.22 -5.09 -13.29
N SER A 166 -6.98 -4.14 -12.77
CA SER A 166 -8.33 -4.36 -12.25
C SER A 166 -9.36 -4.51 -13.37
N GLU A 167 -10.38 -5.30 -13.11
CA GLU A 167 -11.57 -5.45 -13.94
C GLU A 167 -12.76 -4.70 -13.31
N ALA A 168 -13.78 -4.39 -14.10
CA ALA A 168 -14.96 -3.64 -13.63
C ALA A 168 -15.76 -4.37 -12.52
N ASP A 169 -15.53 -5.65 -12.30
CA ASP A 169 -16.13 -6.42 -11.20
C ASP A 169 -15.27 -6.42 -9.92
N GLY A 170 -14.15 -5.68 -9.92
CA GLY A 170 -13.21 -5.57 -8.80
C GLY A 170 -12.28 -6.77 -8.65
N THR A 171 -12.26 -7.70 -9.61
CA THR A 171 -11.22 -8.74 -9.70
C THR A 171 -10.00 -8.23 -10.44
N PHE A 172 -8.92 -8.99 -10.43
CA PHE A 172 -7.69 -8.64 -11.12
C PHE A 172 -7.39 -9.63 -12.24
N ARG A 173 -6.86 -9.11 -13.35
CA ARG A 173 -6.25 -9.93 -14.40
C ARG A 173 -5.06 -10.71 -13.84
N GLN A 174 -4.64 -11.74 -14.57
CA GLN A 174 -3.38 -12.42 -14.29
C GLN A 174 -2.24 -11.40 -14.30
N GLU A 175 -1.36 -11.48 -13.30
CA GLU A 175 -0.25 -10.53 -13.17
C GLU A 175 0.66 -10.49 -14.40
N THR A 176 1.07 -9.30 -14.76
CA THR A 176 2.09 -9.06 -15.78
C THR A 176 3.37 -8.64 -15.11
N LYS A 177 4.51 -9.28 -15.47
CA LYS A 177 5.81 -8.78 -15.04
C LYS A 177 6.13 -7.50 -15.81
N SER A 178 5.88 -6.37 -15.19
CA SER A 178 5.94 -5.04 -15.79
C SER A 178 7.34 -4.43 -15.76
N TRP A 179 8.20 -4.89 -14.84
CA TRP A 179 9.62 -4.52 -14.79
C TRP A 179 10.43 -5.59 -14.07
N ASN A 180 11.71 -5.73 -14.43
CA ASN A 180 12.64 -6.59 -13.69
C ASN A 180 14.08 -6.08 -13.70
N ALA A 181 14.81 -6.37 -12.63
CA ALA A 181 16.23 -6.13 -12.49
C ALA A 181 17.03 -7.42 -12.60
N PRO A 182 18.30 -7.35 -13.09
CA PRO A 182 19.19 -8.51 -13.12
C PRO A 182 19.59 -8.97 -11.72
N ALA A 183 20.20 -10.16 -11.62
CA ALA A 183 20.74 -10.68 -10.37
C ALA A 183 21.79 -9.73 -9.75
N ASN A 184 21.87 -9.72 -8.43
CA ASN A 184 22.79 -8.90 -7.63
C ASN A 184 22.62 -7.39 -7.79
N SER A 185 21.47 -6.91 -8.22
CA SER A 185 21.22 -5.47 -8.42
C SER A 185 20.30 -4.86 -7.38
N TRP A 186 19.31 -5.61 -6.88
CA TRP A 186 18.28 -5.09 -5.96
C TRP A 186 17.91 -6.12 -4.89
N TRP A 187 18.15 -5.79 -3.62
CA TRP A 187 17.70 -6.60 -2.49
C TRP A 187 16.30 -6.18 -2.07
N GLY A 188 15.30 -7.00 -2.38
CA GLY A 188 13.88 -6.64 -2.17
C GLY A 188 13.53 -6.22 -0.74
N ARG A 189 14.18 -6.81 0.27
CA ARG A 189 13.96 -6.44 1.69
C ARG A 189 14.45 -5.05 2.07
N SER A 190 15.30 -4.44 1.25
CA SER A 190 15.82 -3.08 1.44
C SER A 190 14.99 -2.03 0.72
N MET A 191 13.89 -2.42 0.08
CA MET A 191 12.99 -1.55 -0.66
C MET A 191 11.76 -1.21 0.19
N LYS A 192 11.26 0.02 0.04
CA LYS A 192 9.93 0.47 0.47
C LYS A 192 9.28 1.16 -0.70
N ILE A 193 8.00 0.88 -0.98
CA ILE A 193 7.28 1.45 -2.12
C ILE A 193 6.02 2.19 -1.70
N VAL A 194 5.65 3.20 -2.47
CA VAL A 194 4.36 3.92 -2.43
C VAL A 194 3.91 4.21 -3.85
N ALA A 195 2.61 4.35 -4.06
CA ALA A 195 2.04 4.76 -5.35
C ALA A 195 1.60 6.22 -5.31
N GLY A 196 1.71 6.92 -6.43
CA GLY A 196 1.25 8.29 -6.64
C GLY A 196 1.56 8.76 -8.05
N ASP A 197 0.81 9.69 -8.59
CA ASP A 197 1.11 10.35 -9.86
C ASP A 197 2.25 11.37 -9.67
N PHE A 198 3.50 10.89 -9.78
CA PHE A 198 4.69 11.71 -9.49
C PHE A 198 5.12 12.59 -10.67
N ASP A 199 4.65 12.34 -11.89
CA ASP A 199 4.96 13.16 -13.05
C ASP A 199 3.79 14.02 -13.55
N GLY A 200 2.59 13.86 -12.97
CA GLY A 200 1.40 14.64 -13.25
C GLY A 200 0.71 14.25 -14.56
N ASN A 201 0.89 13.01 -15.00
CA ASN A 201 0.31 12.52 -16.26
C ASN A 201 -1.08 11.88 -16.11
N GLY A 202 -1.62 11.82 -14.89
CA GLY A 202 -2.92 11.23 -14.54
C GLY A 202 -2.87 9.73 -14.26
N ARG A 203 -1.70 9.08 -14.32
CA ARG A 203 -1.49 7.70 -13.91
C ARG A 203 -0.65 7.62 -12.65
N ALA A 204 -0.91 6.62 -11.82
CA ALA A 204 -0.05 6.37 -10.68
C ALA A 204 1.29 5.76 -11.11
N ASP A 205 2.37 6.19 -10.48
CA ASP A 205 3.72 5.67 -10.57
C ASP A 205 4.10 4.95 -9.29
N ILE A 206 5.26 4.29 -9.24
CA ILE A 206 5.85 3.76 -8.01
C ILE A 206 7.05 4.61 -7.59
N GLY A 207 6.91 5.27 -6.44
CA GLY A 207 8.03 5.85 -5.70
C GLY A 207 8.66 4.80 -4.79
N ALA A 208 9.98 4.69 -4.82
CA ALA A 208 10.69 3.65 -4.09
C ALA A 208 11.91 4.19 -3.35
N MET A 209 12.03 3.86 -2.06
CA MET A 209 13.22 4.15 -1.28
C MET A 209 14.01 2.86 -1.05
N TYR A 210 15.28 2.87 -1.41
CA TYR A 210 16.18 1.71 -1.38
C TYR A 210 17.37 1.93 -0.48
N GLY A 211 17.58 1.02 0.46
CA GLY A 211 18.77 0.96 1.30
C GLY A 211 19.82 0.00 0.73
N TYR A 212 21.02 0.52 0.46
CA TYR A 212 22.14 -0.28 -0.01
C TYR A 212 22.89 -0.99 1.13
N GLY A 213 23.61 -2.06 0.80
CA GLY A 213 24.42 -2.80 1.77
C GLY A 213 25.60 -2.02 2.34
N ASP A 214 26.03 -0.93 1.70
CA ASP A 214 27.04 0.01 2.21
C ASP A 214 26.47 1.04 3.18
N GLY A 215 25.16 1.01 3.45
CA GLY A 215 24.45 1.96 4.31
C GLY A 215 24.04 3.27 3.63
N SER A 216 24.22 3.40 2.31
CA SER A 216 23.64 4.51 1.56
C SER A 216 22.14 4.24 1.28
N VAL A 217 21.39 5.31 1.00
CA VAL A 217 19.96 5.25 0.69
C VAL A 217 19.70 6.02 -0.60
N ALA A 218 18.83 5.52 -1.46
CA ALA A 218 18.44 6.21 -2.68
C ALA A 218 16.93 6.21 -2.90
N LEU A 219 16.47 7.20 -3.63
CA LEU A 219 15.08 7.36 -4.04
C LEU A 219 14.96 7.19 -5.55
N PHE A 220 14.00 6.35 -5.94
CA PHE A 220 13.71 6.01 -7.33
C PHE A 220 12.25 6.26 -7.66
N THR A 221 11.97 6.54 -8.93
CA THR A 221 10.62 6.56 -9.50
C THR A 221 10.56 5.58 -10.65
N PHE A 222 9.57 4.69 -10.65
CA PHE A 222 9.19 3.84 -11.76
C PHE A 222 7.93 4.45 -12.37
N ARG A 223 8.06 5.13 -13.51
CA ARG A 223 6.92 5.73 -14.20
C ARG A 223 6.11 4.66 -14.92
N SER A 224 4.79 4.78 -14.83
CA SER A 224 3.87 3.86 -15.47
C SER A 224 3.61 4.20 -16.93
N ASN A 225 3.39 3.18 -17.75
CA ASN A 225 2.93 3.29 -19.15
C ASN A 225 1.42 3.01 -19.24
N PRO A 226 0.74 3.43 -20.33
CA PRO A 226 -0.70 3.19 -20.51
C PRO A 226 -1.11 1.70 -20.55
N ASP A 227 -0.19 0.78 -20.66
CA ASP A 227 -0.44 -0.67 -20.60
C ASP A 227 -0.21 -1.26 -19.18
N GLY A 228 0.04 -0.41 -18.18
CA GLY A 228 0.34 -0.80 -16.80
C GLY A 228 1.76 -1.35 -16.58
N SER A 229 2.63 -1.32 -17.60
CA SER A 229 4.04 -1.61 -17.42
C SER A 229 4.79 -0.41 -16.82
N PHE A 230 6.02 -0.63 -16.34
CA PHE A 230 6.84 0.43 -15.77
C PHE A 230 8.11 0.67 -16.59
N GLU A 231 8.49 1.93 -16.74
CA GLU A 231 9.76 2.34 -17.32
C GLU A 231 10.96 1.92 -16.44
N THR A 232 12.15 2.04 -17.00
CA THR A 232 13.38 1.94 -16.21
C THR A 232 13.39 3.01 -15.12
N PRO A 233 13.64 2.64 -13.84
CA PRO A 233 13.54 3.59 -12.76
C PRO A 233 14.54 4.72 -12.86
N VAL A 234 14.07 5.93 -12.57
CA VAL A 234 14.90 7.13 -12.44
C VAL A 234 15.38 7.26 -11.01
N LYS A 235 16.69 7.24 -10.80
CA LYS A 235 17.31 7.58 -9.51
C LYS A 235 17.41 9.09 -9.40
N SER A 236 16.63 9.70 -8.51
CA SER A 236 16.56 11.15 -8.36
C SER A 236 17.34 11.69 -7.15
N TRP A 237 17.54 10.88 -6.13
CA TRP A 237 18.26 11.31 -4.93
C TRP A 237 19.01 10.16 -4.28
N ASN A 238 20.09 10.49 -3.56
CA ASN A 238 20.75 9.55 -2.66
C ASN A 238 21.44 10.25 -1.49
N ALA A 239 21.49 9.54 -0.35
CA ALA A 239 22.30 9.87 0.81
C ALA A 239 23.58 9.01 0.84
N LYS A 240 24.64 9.54 1.42
CA LYS A 240 25.89 8.79 1.66
C LYS A 240 25.69 7.78 2.80
N PRO A 241 26.58 6.74 2.88
CA PRO A 241 26.60 5.83 4.01
C PRO A 241 26.60 6.58 5.36
N GLY A 242 25.67 6.18 6.24
CA GLY A 242 25.56 6.74 7.59
C GLY A 242 24.77 8.05 7.71
N GLU A 243 24.36 8.69 6.60
CA GLU A 243 23.52 9.90 6.65
C GLU A 243 22.05 9.54 6.93
N TRP A 244 21.59 8.42 6.39
CA TRP A 244 20.23 7.89 6.55
C TRP A 244 20.25 6.39 6.80
N ASN A 245 19.27 5.86 7.56
CA ASN A 245 19.07 4.44 7.75
C ASN A 245 17.71 4.02 7.19
N ALA A 246 17.68 3.26 6.12
CA ALA A 246 16.46 2.83 5.46
C ALA A 246 15.49 2.05 6.40
N ALA A 247 16.00 1.37 7.43
CA ALA A 247 15.17 0.65 8.39
C ALA A 247 14.28 1.58 9.22
N ASP A 248 14.74 2.78 9.52
CA ASP A 248 14.08 3.76 10.40
C ASP A 248 13.18 4.74 9.62
N ILE A 249 12.99 4.52 8.33
CA ILE A 249 12.20 5.38 7.44
C ILE A 249 10.83 4.76 7.16
N GLN A 250 9.78 5.54 7.27
CA GLN A 250 8.46 5.27 6.66
C GLN A 250 8.25 6.25 5.51
N ILE A 251 7.70 5.78 4.39
CA ILE A 251 7.43 6.62 3.22
C ILE A 251 5.93 6.73 2.99
N LEU A 252 5.50 7.89 2.51
CA LEU A 252 4.13 8.25 2.20
C LEU A 252 4.11 9.04 0.90
N ALA A 253 3.06 8.92 0.11
CA ALA A 253 2.82 9.72 -1.08
C ALA A 253 1.61 10.63 -0.89
N GLY A 254 1.64 11.80 -1.50
CA GLY A 254 0.54 12.77 -1.51
C GLY A 254 1.00 14.08 -2.14
N ASP A 255 0.07 14.86 -2.66
CA ASP A 255 0.37 16.22 -3.13
C ASP A 255 0.50 17.16 -1.92
N TYR A 256 1.74 17.37 -1.45
CA TYR A 256 2.03 18.18 -0.26
C TYR A 256 2.24 19.66 -0.57
N ASN A 257 2.32 20.02 -1.84
CA ASN A 257 2.56 21.39 -2.28
C ASN A 257 1.39 22.01 -3.07
N GLY A 258 0.37 21.21 -3.44
CA GLY A 258 -0.83 21.63 -4.16
C GLY A 258 -0.61 21.86 -5.66
N ASP A 259 0.42 21.24 -6.27
CA ASP A 259 0.74 21.44 -7.69
C ASP A 259 0.10 20.38 -8.62
N GLY A 260 -0.68 19.46 -8.07
CA GLY A 260 -1.40 18.41 -8.79
C GLY A 260 -0.57 17.15 -9.03
N ARG A 261 0.67 17.08 -8.56
CA ARG A 261 1.51 15.87 -8.57
C ARG A 261 1.65 15.32 -7.15
N ALA A 262 1.76 14.01 -7.05
CA ALA A 262 2.15 13.41 -5.78
C ALA A 262 3.63 13.71 -5.47
N ASP A 263 3.92 14.06 -4.23
CA ASP A 263 5.23 14.18 -3.64
C ASP A 263 5.51 12.96 -2.75
N MET A 264 6.75 12.79 -2.26
CA MET A 264 7.06 11.79 -1.25
C MET A 264 7.38 12.46 0.07
N ALA A 265 6.73 11.99 1.14
CA ALA A 265 7.14 12.32 2.51
C ALA A 265 7.83 11.12 3.16
N THR A 266 8.79 11.39 4.04
CA THR A 266 9.45 10.37 4.84
C THR A 266 9.39 10.75 6.31
N PHE A 267 8.83 9.85 7.11
CA PHE A 267 8.95 9.93 8.55
C PHE A 267 10.21 9.15 8.96
N TYR A 268 11.18 9.84 9.52
CA TYR A 268 12.50 9.28 9.85
C TYR A 268 12.76 9.34 11.35
N SER A 269 13.03 8.19 11.96
CA SER A 269 13.26 8.03 13.40
C SER A 269 14.72 7.64 13.66
N TYR A 270 15.60 8.61 13.89
CA TYR A 270 17.04 8.42 14.13
C TYR A 270 17.46 8.93 15.52
N GLY A 271 16.85 8.40 16.58
CA GLY A 271 17.02 8.93 17.95
C GLY A 271 16.16 10.19 18.22
N LYS A 272 15.76 10.90 17.18
CA LYS A 272 14.73 11.95 17.14
C LYS A 272 13.89 11.71 15.91
N SER A 273 12.61 12.08 15.95
CA SER A 273 11.74 11.97 14.78
C SER A 273 11.76 13.25 13.94
N ALA A 274 11.79 13.09 12.63
CA ALA A 274 11.67 14.19 11.68
C ALA A 274 10.82 13.78 10.47
N LEU A 275 10.16 14.75 9.88
CA LEU A 275 9.43 14.63 8.62
C LEU A 275 10.18 15.38 7.53
N PHE A 276 10.46 14.71 6.44
CA PHE A 276 11.07 15.30 5.25
C PHE A 276 10.11 15.17 4.07
N THR A 277 10.13 16.15 3.19
CA THR A 277 9.34 16.14 1.94
C THR A 277 10.28 16.24 0.74
N PHE A 278 10.10 15.35 -0.21
CA PHE A 278 10.76 15.34 -1.51
C PHE A 278 9.71 15.74 -2.54
N LYS A 279 9.83 16.94 -3.10
CA LYS A 279 8.90 17.43 -4.12
C LYS A 279 9.18 16.76 -5.46
N SER A 280 8.13 16.33 -6.12
CA SER A 280 8.22 15.76 -7.47
C SER A 280 8.38 16.82 -8.55
N GLU A 281 8.94 16.42 -9.69
CA GLU A 281 9.11 17.22 -10.90
C GLU A 281 8.32 16.60 -12.06
N PRO A 282 7.99 17.35 -13.13
CA PRO A 282 7.21 16.83 -14.27
C PRO A 282 7.82 15.62 -14.99
N ASN A 283 9.08 15.31 -14.76
CA ASN A 283 9.76 14.12 -15.28
C ASN A 283 9.71 12.93 -14.30
N GLY A 284 8.98 13.05 -13.20
CA GLY A 284 8.88 12.04 -12.15
C GLY A 284 10.09 11.97 -11.20
N ALA A 285 11.11 12.82 -11.39
CA ALA A 285 12.23 12.91 -10.46
C ALA A 285 11.82 13.64 -9.16
N PHE A 286 12.55 13.39 -8.08
CA PHE A 286 12.36 14.10 -6.82
C PHE A 286 13.49 15.08 -6.57
N GLN A 287 13.15 16.25 -6.06
CA GLN A 287 14.09 17.24 -5.55
C GLN A 287 14.75 16.74 -4.26
N ALA A 288 15.83 17.40 -3.84
CA ALA A 288 16.45 17.15 -2.54
C ALA A 288 15.42 17.35 -1.40
N PRO A 289 15.49 16.56 -0.31
CA PRO A 289 14.51 16.62 0.76
C PRO A 289 14.58 17.95 1.52
N VAL A 290 13.41 18.47 1.84
CA VAL A 290 13.26 19.57 2.80
C VAL A 290 12.78 18.98 4.12
N ARG A 291 13.50 19.26 5.23
CA ARG A 291 13.02 18.89 6.56
C ARG A 291 11.85 19.80 6.93
N SER A 292 10.64 19.24 6.86
CA SER A 292 9.39 19.97 7.09
C SER A 292 9.06 20.10 8.58
N TRP A 293 9.49 19.11 9.38
CA TRP A 293 9.29 19.08 10.82
C TRP A 293 10.34 18.23 11.53
N SER A 294 10.64 18.53 12.77
CA SER A 294 11.43 17.68 13.67
C SER A 294 11.09 17.95 15.13
N VAL A 295 11.30 16.94 15.98
CA VAL A 295 11.25 17.15 17.43
C VAL A 295 12.31 18.18 17.80
N PRO A 296 11.96 19.24 18.57
CA PRO A 296 12.93 20.22 19.04
C PRO A 296 14.08 19.55 19.81
N ALA A 297 15.29 20.14 19.72
CA ALA A 297 16.36 19.75 20.62
C ALA A 297 15.95 20.13 22.07
N VAL A 298 15.93 19.14 22.96
CA VAL A 298 15.74 19.35 24.41
C VAL A 298 17.05 19.87 24.99
#